data_c11fd934dc3d4b0707019ba1048ca03d
#
_entry.id   c11fd934dc3d4b0707019ba1048ca03d
#
_cell.length_a   1.000
_cell.length_b   1.000
_cell.length_c   1.000
_cell.angle_alpha   90.00
_cell.angle_beta   90.00
_cell.angle_gamma   90.00
#
_symmetry.space_group_name_H-M   'P 1'
#
loop_
_entity.id
_entity.type
_entity.pdbx_description
1 polymer ?
#
loop_
_entity_poly.entity_id
_entity_poly.type
_entity_poly.pdbx_seq_one_letter_code
_entity_poly.pdbx_strand_id
1 'polypeptide(L)'
;MLISGKDNPKVKLYRKLYESKKARGETGLFVAEGIINCIDLAQLAEKGLFGIEAVFYTREAVEKYHGQLDTAALEDFDPLRRYEITPEVAEKMGGVEKTQGVFAIAKKLDRKLTAEEISPRGKYLVLDSVQDPGNLGTMIRTSAAVGIEGLIMTGNTVDLYNPKVVRSAMASMPRVKLYIEKDYAKAVELLNAAGIKTCAAVVHGGESAREFDFSGGCAVVIGNEARGLSQEDAALCTRAVTIPMKGDMDSLNAAIAGTILLWEMSCHE
;
A
#
# COMPACT_ATOMS: atom_id res chain seq x y z
N MET A 1 -13.05 19.59 -18.46
CA MET A 1 -13.98 19.03 -19.49
C MET A 1 -15.06 18.23 -18.78
N LEU A 2 -16.36 18.42 -19.14
CA LEU A 2 -17.48 17.67 -18.55
C LEU A 2 -17.69 16.34 -19.28
N ILE A 3 -17.82 15.24 -18.52
CA ILE A 3 -18.21 13.91 -19.00
C ILE A 3 -19.59 13.55 -18.42
N SER A 4 -20.61 13.49 -19.29
CA SER A 4 -21.98 13.12 -18.94
C SER A 4 -22.37 11.71 -19.40
N GLY A 5 -21.59 11.13 -20.31
CA GLY A 5 -21.88 9.82 -20.90
C GLY A 5 -21.17 8.67 -20.16
N LYS A 6 -21.96 7.68 -19.67
CA LYS A 6 -21.46 6.45 -19.04
C LYS A 6 -20.59 5.60 -19.97
N ASP A 7 -20.69 5.80 -21.29
CA ASP A 7 -19.94 5.10 -22.33
C ASP A 7 -18.62 5.80 -22.73
N ASN A 8 -18.27 6.90 -22.09
CA ASN A 8 -17.00 7.59 -22.32
C ASN A 8 -15.81 6.63 -22.16
N PRO A 9 -14.83 6.65 -23.08
CA PRO A 9 -13.68 5.75 -23.03
C PRO A 9 -12.90 5.80 -21.72
N LYS A 10 -12.78 6.96 -21.08
CA LYS A 10 -12.09 7.12 -19.79
C LYS A 10 -12.87 6.49 -18.63
N VAL A 11 -14.20 6.58 -18.65
CA VAL A 11 -15.08 5.91 -17.68
C VAL A 11 -14.98 4.37 -17.84
N LYS A 12 -15.00 3.88 -19.08
CA LYS A 12 -14.81 2.46 -19.39
C LYS A 12 -13.41 1.98 -18.95
N LEU A 13 -12.37 2.77 -19.17
CA LEU A 13 -11.02 2.45 -18.71
C LEU A 13 -10.98 2.35 -17.19
N TYR A 14 -11.52 3.34 -16.47
CA TYR A 14 -11.59 3.32 -15.01
C TYR A 14 -12.27 2.03 -14.50
N ARG A 15 -13.44 1.69 -15.02
CA ARG A 15 -14.19 0.49 -14.65
C ARG A 15 -13.39 -0.79 -14.94
N LYS A 16 -12.78 -0.88 -16.13
CA LYS A 16 -11.92 -2.01 -16.50
C LYS A 16 -10.75 -2.19 -15.53
N LEU A 17 -10.10 -1.09 -15.12
CA LEU A 17 -9.00 -1.10 -14.14
C LEU A 17 -9.50 -1.46 -12.74
N TYR A 18 -10.69 -1.00 -12.36
CA TYR A 18 -11.29 -1.33 -11.08
C TYR A 18 -11.56 -2.85 -10.94
N GLU A 19 -12.12 -3.46 -11.98
CA GLU A 19 -12.56 -4.85 -11.96
C GLU A 19 -11.45 -5.86 -12.25
N SER A 20 -10.44 -5.50 -13.03
CA SER A 20 -9.51 -6.46 -13.63
C SER A 20 -8.04 -6.24 -13.24
N LYS A 21 -7.49 -7.19 -12.42
CA LYS A 21 -6.03 -7.27 -12.17
C LYS A 21 -5.23 -7.38 -13.47
N LYS A 22 -5.74 -8.17 -14.45
CA LYS A 22 -5.10 -8.33 -15.76
C LYS A 22 -4.99 -6.99 -16.49
N ALA A 23 -6.07 -6.20 -16.52
CA ALA A 23 -6.07 -4.89 -17.15
C ALA A 23 -5.07 -3.93 -16.50
N ARG A 24 -4.97 -3.95 -15.15
CA ARG A 24 -3.96 -3.19 -14.42
C ARG A 24 -2.53 -3.61 -14.75
N GLY A 25 -2.32 -4.93 -14.97
CA GLY A 25 -1.02 -5.47 -15.40
C GLY A 25 -0.64 -5.05 -16.81
N GLU A 26 -1.59 -5.12 -17.76
CA GLU A 26 -1.36 -4.77 -19.16
C GLU A 26 -1.13 -3.27 -19.41
N THR A 27 -1.81 -2.41 -18.64
CA THR A 27 -1.75 -0.96 -18.82
C THR A 27 -0.71 -0.26 -17.94
N GLY A 28 -0.24 -0.90 -16.88
CA GLY A 28 0.60 -0.24 -15.88
C GLY A 28 -0.14 0.84 -15.06
N LEU A 29 -1.49 0.78 -15.05
CA LEU A 29 -2.35 1.76 -14.38
C LEU A 29 -3.14 1.11 -13.23
N PHE A 30 -3.54 1.94 -12.27
CA PHE A 30 -4.48 1.55 -11.22
C PHE A 30 -5.49 2.69 -10.95
N VAL A 31 -6.47 2.42 -10.11
CA VAL A 31 -7.53 3.39 -9.77
C VAL A 31 -7.56 3.69 -8.27
N ALA A 32 -7.91 4.92 -7.95
CA ALA A 32 -8.23 5.37 -6.61
C ALA A 32 -9.63 5.97 -6.56
N GLU A 33 -10.30 5.85 -5.42
CA GLU A 33 -11.63 6.39 -5.13
C GLU A 33 -11.61 7.08 -3.76
N GLY A 34 -12.36 8.16 -3.66
CA GLY A 34 -12.55 8.93 -2.43
C GLY A 34 -11.78 10.25 -2.44
N ILE A 35 -12.44 11.29 -1.88
CA ILE A 35 -11.97 12.67 -2.00
C ILE A 35 -10.60 12.88 -1.35
N ILE A 36 -10.38 12.39 -0.13
CA ILE A 36 -9.09 12.54 0.58
C ILE A 36 -7.98 11.85 -0.21
N ASN A 37 -8.22 10.59 -0.65
CA ASN A 37 -7.25 9.84 -1.44
C ASN A 37 -6.86 10.59 -2.73
N CYS A 38 -7.85 11.12 -3.45
CA CYS A 38 -7.59 11.75 -4.74
C CYS A 38 -6.93 13.12 -4.60
N ILE A 39 -7.28 13.90 -3.56
CA ILE A 39 -6.60 15.17 -3.24
C ILE A 39 -5.13 14.91 -2.91
N ASP A 40 -4.85 14.02 -1.97
CA ASP A 40 -3.47 13.69 -1.58
C ASP A 40 -2.66 13.17 -2.77
N LEU A 41 -3.26 12.31 -3.59
CA LEU A 41 -2.60 11.79 -4.79
C LEU A 41 -2.33 12.92 -5.81
N ALA A 42 -3.28 13.83 -6.03
CA ALA A 42 -3.08 14.96 -6.93
C ALA A 42 -1.92 15.86 -6.46
N GLN A 43 -1.90 16.23 -5.17
CA GLN A 43 -0.83 17.01 -4.57
C GLN A 43 0.55 16.34 -4.67
N LEU A 44 0.61 15.01 -4.47
CA LEU A 44 1.85 14.25 -4.60
C LEU A 44 2.31 14.16 -6.06
N ALA A 45 1.38 14.07 -7.01
CA ALA A 45 1.69 14.08 -8.43
C ALA A 45 2.24 15.44 -8.91
N GLU A 46 1.69 16.55 -8.42
CA GLU A 46 2.21 17.90 -8.67
C GLU A 46 3.65 18.08 -8.17
N LYS A 47 4.00 17.42 -7.06
CA LYS A 47 5.38 17.37 -6.54
C LYS A 47 6.31 16.44 -7.34
N GLY A 48 5.81 15.83 -8.41
CA GLY A 48 6.59 14.94 -9.28
C GLY A 48 6.90 13.56 -8.68
N LEU A 49 6.22 13.16 -7.59
CA LEU A 49 6.48 11.90 -6.90
C LEU A 49 5.96 10.68 -7.66
N PHE A 50 4.93 10.86 -8.50
CA PHE A 50 4.42 9.80 -9.40
C PHE A 50 3.50 10.38 -10.48
N GLY A 51 2.96 9.52 -11.38
CA GLY A 51 2.14 9.94 -12.51
C GLY A 51 0.63 9.70 -12.28
N ILE A 52 -0.19 10.73 -12.50
CA ILE A 52 -1.65 10.61 -12.66
C ILE A 52 -2.02 10.77 -14.13
N GLU A 53 -2.88 9.87 -14.63
CA GLU A 53 -3.41 9.91 -16.00
C GLU A 53 -4.74 10.65 -16.10
N ALA A 54 -5.56 10.61 -15.04
CA ALA A 54 -6.83 11.31 -14.99
C ALA A 54 -7.32 11.50 -13.55
N VAL A 55 -7.93 12.65 -13.28
CA VAL A 55 -8.71 12.93 -12.08
C VAL A 55 -10.16 13.21 -12.51
N PHE A 56 -11.11 12.66 -11.78
CA PHE A 56 -12.54 12.85 -12.01
C PHE A 56 -13.20 13.31 -10.71
N TYR A 57 -14.11 14.28 -10.81
CA TYR A 57 -14.86 14.76 -9.67
C TYR A 57 -16.26 15.23 -10.07
N THR A 58 -17.21 15.11 -9.17
CA THR A 58 -18.51 15.78 -9.30
C THR A 58 -18.43 17.17 -8.68
N ARG A 59 -19.19 18.12 -9.22
CA ARG A 59 -19.30 19.47 -8.65
C ARG A 59 -19.81 19.45 -7.21
N GLU A 60 -20.76 18.59 -6.93
CA GLU A 60 -21.33 18.42 -5.59
C GLU A 60 -20.27 17.95 -4.57
N ALA A 61 -19.33 17.07 -4.99
CA ALA A 61 -18.24 16.62 -4.12
C ALA A 61 -17.31 17.79 -3.76
N VAL A 62 -16.94 18.62 -4.74
CA VAL A 62 -16.07 19.78 -4.51
C VAL A 62 -16.79 20.79 -3.59
N GLU A 63 -18.02 21.17 -3.89
CA GLU A 63 -18.80 22.11 -3.09
C GLU A 63 -19.03 21.64 -1.65
N LYS A 64 -19.35 20.35 -1.48
CA LYS A 64 -19.59 19.75 -0.15
C LYS A 64 -18.38 19.84 0.78
N TYR A 65 -17.18 19.68 0.24
CA TYR A 65 -15.94 19.62 1.03
C TYR A 65 -15.11 20.90 0.93
N HIS A 66 -15.55 21.88 0.15
CA HIS A 66 -14.92 23.19 0.06
C HIS A 66 -14.79 23.83 1.44
N GLY A 67 -13.61 24.34 1.76
CA GLY A 67 -13.31 24.92 3.08
C GLY A 67 -13.01 23.92 4.20
N GLN A 68 -13.22 22.61 3.97
CA GLN A 68 -12.80 21.54 4.89
C GLN A 68 -11.56 20.81 4.38
N LEU A 69 -11.44 20.66 3.06
CA LEU A 69 -10.34 20.01 2.36
C LEU A 69 -9.82 20.93 1.27
N ASP A 70 -8.58 20.73 0.86
CA ASP A 70 -7.96 21.45 -0.28
C ASP A 70 -8.49 20.90 -1.62
N THR A 71 -9.76 21.20 -1.92
CA THR A 71 -10.40 20.79 -3.17
C THR A 71 -9.78 21.45 -4.40
N ALA A 72 -9.05 22.57 -4.23
CA ALA A 72 -8.33 23.24 -5.30
C ALA A 72 -7.32 22.30 -5.98
N ALA A 73 -6.71 21.39 -5.24
CA ALA A 73 -5.82 20.36 -5.81
C ALA A 73 -6.49 19.48 -6.90
N LEU A 74 -7.81 19.36 -6.90
CA LEU A 74 -8.56 18.65 -7.94
C LEU A 74 -8.94 19.59 -9.09
N GLU A 75 -9.34 20.83 -8.77
CA GLU A 75 -9.83 21.82 -9.73
C GLU A 75 -8.69 22.48 -10.50
N ASP A 76 -7.53 22.65 -9.89
CA ASP A 76 -6.33 23.25 -10.49
C ASP A 76 -5.40 22.19 -11.11
N PHE A 77 -5.68 20.89 -10.89
CA PHE A 77 -4.92 19.81 -11.52
C PHE A 77 -4.88 19.97 -13.04
N ASP A 78 -3.86 19.48 -13.71
CA ASP A 78 -3.62 19.60 -15.16
C ASP A 78 -4.93 19.55 -15.98
N PRO A 79 -5.31 20.65 -16.69
CA PRO A 79 -6.57 20.74 -17.42
C PRO A 79 -6.80 19.65 -18.45
N LEU A 80 -5.71 19.02 -18.96
CA LEU A 80 -5.77 17.93 -19.93
C LEU A 80 -6.09 16.57 -19.28
N ARG A 81 -5.99 16.48 -17.95
CA ARG A 81 -6.15 15.25 -17.18
C ARG A 81 -7.24 15.34 -16.14
N ARG A 82 -7.95 16.48 -16.02
CA ARG A 82 -9.06 16.64 -15.08
C ARG A 82 -10.41 16.65 -15.80
N TYR A 83 -11.37 15.98 -15.18
CA TYR A 83 -12.70 15.79 -15.76
C TYR A 83 -13.76 16.02 -14.69
N GLU A 84 -14.65 16.98 -14.91
CA GLU A 84 -15.91 17.07 -14.19
C GLU A 84 -16.83 15.96 -14.70
N ILE A 85 -17.49 15.24 -13.82
CA ILE A 85 -18.41 14.13 -14.16
C ILE A 85 -19.77 14.37 -13.54
N THR A 86 -20.83 13.84 -14.18
CA THR A 86 -22.17 13.89 -13.59
C THR A 86 -22.33 12.86 -12.47
N PRO A 87 -23.31 13.05 -11.54
CA PRO A 87 -23.59 12.06 -10.49
C PRO A 87 -23.84 10.65 -11.03
N GLU A 88 -24.55 10.52 -12.17
CA GLU A 88 -24.83 9.22 -12.78
C GLU A 88 -23.57 8.53 -13.33
N VAL A 89 -22.58 9.31 -13.76
CA VAL A 89 -21.26 8.78 -14.16
C VAL A 89 -20.49 8.36 -12.93
N ALA A 90 -20.53 9.16 -11.86
CA ALA A 90 -19.89 8.85 -10.59
C ALA A 90 -20.42 7.54 -9.97
N GLU A 91 -21.74 7.35 -9.97
CA GLU A 91 -22.36 6.08 -9.55
C GLU A 91 -21.88 4.89 -10.38
N LYS A 92 -21.76 5.07 -11.70
CA LYS A 92 -21.22 4.02 -12.58
C LYS A 92 -19.75 3.70 -12.28
N MET A 93 -18.94 4.69 -11.92
CA MET A 93 -17.54 4.52 -11.57
C MET A 93 -17.36 3.93 -10.17
N GLY A 94 -18.18 4.33 -9.21
CA GLY A 94 -18.07 3.98 -7.81
C GLY A 94 -18.02 2.47 -7.56
N GLY A 95 -17.22 2.09 -6.59
CA GLY A 95 -17.07 0.74 -6.10
C GLY A 95 -17.62 0.53 -4.69
N VAL A 96 -18.28 1.55 -4.13
CA VAL A 96 -18.95 1.53 -2.83
C VAL A 96 -20.41 1.95 -3.00
N GLU A 97 -21.25 1.55 -2.07
CA GLU A 97 -22.70 1.80 -2.11
C GLU A 97 -23.05 3.30 -2.23
N LYS A 98 -22.24 4.15 -1.58
CA LYS A 98 -22.33 5.62 -1.71
C LYS A 98 -20.97 6.19 -2.04
N THR A 99 -20.74 6.44 -3.32
CA THR A 99 -19.49 7.09 -3.75
C THR A 99 -19.40 8.54 -3.27
N GLN A 100 -18.17 8.99 -3.01
CA GLN A 100 -17.87 10.40 -2.72
C GLN A 100 -17.74 11.26 -4.00
N GLY A 101 -17.91 10.67 -5.18
CA GLY A 101 -17.87 11.37 -6.46
C GLY A 101 -16.49 11.86 -6.91
N VAL A 102 -15.40 11.31 -6.35
CA VAL A 102 -14.03 11.67 -6.72
C VAL A 102 -13.20 10.42 -6.98
N PHE A 103 -12.49 10.41 -8.12
CA PHE A 103 -11.76 9.25 -8.63
C PHE A 103 -10.46 9.67 -9.32
N ALA A 104 -9.47 8.77 -9.34
CA ALA A 104 -8.24 8.96 -10.11
C ALA A 104 -7.84 7.69 -10.85
N ILE A 105 -7.16 7.87 -11.99
CA ILE A 105 -6.37 6.83 -12.67
C ILE A 105 -4.91 7.24 -12.55
N ALA A 106 -4.06 6.37 -12.02
CA ALA A 106 -2.66 6.65 -11.76
C ALA A 106 -1.76 5.53 -12.28
N LYS A 107 -0.47 5.85 -12.49
CA LYS A 107 0.57 4.89 -12.87
C LYS A 107 0.97 4.05 -11.68
N LYS A 108 1.26 2.78 -11.93
CA LYS A 108 1.77 1.87 -10.91
C LYS A 108 3.08 2.37 -10.30
N LEU A 109 3.31 2.02 -9.06
CA LEU A 109 4.41 2.49 -8.21
C LEU A 109 5.41 1.37 -7.88
N ASP A 110 5.02 0.10 -8.13
CA ASP A 110 5.84 -1.05 -7.78
C ASP A 110 7.13 -1.09 -8.57
N ARG A 111 8.18 -1.49 -7.88
CA ARG A 111 9.53 -1.66 -8.39
C ARG A 111 9.96 -3.11 -8.30
N LYS A 112 10.97 -3.47 -9.06
CA LYS A 112 11.67 -4.75 -8.89
C LYS A 112 12.64 -4.62 -7.72
N LEU A 113 12.65 -5.62 -6.84
CA LEU A 113 13.64 -5.69 -5.78
C LEU A 113 14.99 -6.12 -6.38
N THR A 114 16.02 -5.29 -6.21
CA THR A 114 17.40 -5.57 -6.61
C THR A 114 18.36 -5.15 -5.50
N ALA A 115 19.59 -5.63 -5.53
CA ALA A 115 20.58 -5.30 -4.51
C ALA A 115 20.85 -3.78 -4.41
N GLU A 116 20.83 -3.07 -5.55
CA GLU A 116 21.05 -1.62 -5.64
C GLU A 116 19.93 -0.79 -5.01
N GLU A 117 18.72 -1.35 -4.93
CA GLU A 117 17.56 -0.70 -4.31
C GLU A 117 17.56 -0.84 -2.77
N ILE A 118 18.38 -1.72 -2.21
CA ILE A 118 18.45 -1.99 -0.78
C ILE A 118 19.51 -1.12 -0.11
N SER A 119 19.07 -0.22 0.76
CA SER A 119 19.96 0.55 1.62
C SER A 119 20.44 -0.29 2.81
N PRO A 120 21.75 -0.39 3.09
CA PRO A 120 22.27 -1.22 4.20
C PRO A 120 21.81 -0.77 5.60
N ARG A 121 21.28 0.44 5.72
CA ARG A 121 20.68 0.98 6.97
C ARG A 121 19.17 1.11 6.88
N GLY A 122 18.57 0.65 5.78
CA GLY A 122 17.13 0.76 5.53
C GLY A 122 16.31 -0.09 6.48
N LYS A 123 15.11 0.38 6.77
CA LYS A 123 14.09 -0.38 7.50
C LYS A 123 13.07 -0.91 6.49
N TYR A 124 12.77 -2.20 6.54
CA TYR A 124 11.91 -2.87 5.56
C TYR A 124 10.80 -3.66 6.24
N LEU A 125 9.68 -3.80 5.54
CA LEU A 125 8.62 -4.75 5.88
C LEU A 125 8.49 -5.76 4.75
N VAL A 126 8.60 -7.04 5.06
CA VAL A 126 8.34 -8.14 4.12
C VAL A 126 7.00 -8.76 4.46
N LEU A 127 6.13 -8.90 3.47
CA LEU A 127 4.80 -9.50 3.62
C LEU A 127 4.72 -10.75 2.76
N ASP A 128 4.79 -11.91 3.40
CA ASP A 128 4.67 -13.17 2.68
C ASP A 128 3.24 -13.69 2.69
N SER A 129 2.67 -13.81 1.48
CA SER A 129 1.35 -14.42 1.26
C SER A 129 0.22 -13.79 2.09
N VAL A 130 0.28 -12.49 2.40
CA VAL A 130 -0.79 -11.73 3.06
C VAL A 130 -1.98 -11.61 2.11
N GLN A 131 -3.16 -12.08 2.53
CA GLN A 131 -4.34 -12.23 1.67
C GLN A 131 -5.40 -11.14 1.88
N ASP A 132 -5.52 -10.58 3.07
CA ASP A 132 -6.54 -9.58 3.37
C ASP A 132 -6.14 -8.19 2.85
N PRO A 133 -6.96 -7.56 1.97
CA PRO A 133 -6.67 -6.24 1.43
C PRO A 133 -6.60 -5.13 2.48
N GLY A 134 -7.37 -5.27 3.58
CA GLY A 134 -7.38 -4.30 4.68
C GLY A 134 -6.08 -4.35 5.46
N ASN A 135 -5.55 -5.57 5.73
CA ASN A 135 -4.26 -5.76 6.38
C ASN A 135 -3.13 -5.15 5.55
N LEU A 136 -3.08 -5.48 4.24
CA LEU A 136 -2.05 -4.91 3.36
C LEU A 136 -2.11 -3.39 3.33
N GLY A 137 -3.30 -2.80 3.14
CA GLY A 137 -3.45 -1.34 3.10
C GLY A 137 -3.09 -0.66 4.44
N THR A 138 -3.44 -1.27 5.57
CA THR A 138 -3.06 -0.80 6.91
C THR A 138 -1.54 -0.81 7.08
N MET A 139 -0.87 -1.88 6.68
CA MET A 139 0.59 -1.99 6.79
C MET A 139 1.32 -1.01 5.87
N ILE A 140 0.81 -0.76 4.65
CA ILE A 140 1.35 0.30 3.78
C ILE A 140 1.23 1.67 4.47
N ARG A 141 0.06 1.97 5.03
CA ARG A 141 -0.19 3.24 5.72
C ARG A 141 0.70 3.41 6.95
N THR A 142 0.85 2.37 7.76
CA THR A 142 1.74 2.38 8.93
C THR A 142 3.19 2.55 8.50
N SER A 143 3.65 1.80 7.51
CA SER A 143 5.03 1.90 6.96
C SER A 143 5.36 3.33 6.54
N ALA A 144 4.45 3.98 5.80
CA ALA A 144 4.63 5.37 5.39
C ALA A 144 4.67 6.34 6.59
N ALA A 145 3.83 6.09 7.62
CA ALA A 145 3.72 6.97 8.78
C ALA A 145 4.94 6.91 9.70
N VAL A 146 5.57 5.73 9.82
CA VAL A 146 6.75 5.54 10.70
C VAL A 146 8.08 5.56 9.95
N GLY A 147 8.08 5.94 8.67
CA GLY A 147 9.30 6.16 7.89
C GLY A 147 10.01 4.88 7.43
N ILE A 148 9.27 3.78 7.21
CA ILE A 148 9.83 2.55 6.62
C ILE A 148 10.26 2.83 5.18
N GLU A 149 11.46 2.43 4.82
CA GLU A 149 12.04 2.70 3.50
C GLU A 149 11.36 1.90 2.40
N GLY A 150 11.06 0.63 2.64
CA GLY A 150 10.48 -0.23 1.63
C GLY A 150 9.58 -1.33 2.19
N LEU A 151 8.53 -1.65 1.43
CA LEU A 151 7.62 -2.74 1.68
C LEU A 151 7.74 -3.75 0.53
N ILE A 152 8.04 -5.00 0.84
CA ILE A 152 8.31 -6.08 -0.10
C ILE A 152 7.19 -7.10 0.02
N MET A 153 6.48 -7.35 -1.07
CA MET A 153 5.39 -8.32 -1.15
C MET A 153 5.88 -9.58 -1.85
N THR A 154 5.77 -10.72 -1.17
CA THR A 154 6.21 -12.03 -1.66
C THR A 154 5.06 -13.03 -1.74
N GLY A 155 5.32 -14.19 -2.30
CA GLY A 155 4.36 -15.28 -2.40
C GLY A 155 3.07 -14.91 -3.12
N ASN A 156 1.96 -15.33 -2.54
CA ASN A 156 0.61 -15.06 -3.05
C ASN A 156 -0.04 -13.85 -2.37
N THR A 157 0.74 -12.86 -1.97
CA THR A 157 0.18 -11.62 -1.40
C THR A 157 -0.86 -11.00 -2.34
N VAL A 158 -1.95 -10.50 -1.76
CA VAL A 158 -3.05 -9.88 -2.49
C VAL A 158 -2.54 -8.78 -3.42
N ASP A 159 -3.22 -8.58 -4.53
CA ASP A 159 -2.82 -7.55 -5.50
C ASP A 159 -2.73 -6.16 -4.85
N LEU A 160 -1.53 -5.58 -4.87
CA LEU A 160 -1.23 -4.25 -4.36
C LEU A 160 -2.22 -3.18 -4.85
N TYR A 161 -2.65 -3.29 -6.10
CA TYR A 161 -3.57 -2.36 -6.76
C TYR A 161 -5.04 -2.81 -6.72
N ASN A 162 -5.39 -3.78 -5.87
CA ASN A 162 -6.79 -4.06 -5.56
C ASN A 162 -7.44 -2.78 -5.00
N PRO A 163 -8.60 -2.34 -5.50
CA PRO A 163 -9.24 -1.10 -5.03
C PRO A 163 -9.47 -1.02 -3.52
N LYS A 164 -9.65 -2.17 -2.84
CA LYS A 164 -9.76 -2.22 -1.37
C LYS A 164 -8.41 -1.92 -0.69
N VAL A 165 -7.28 -2.39 -1.25
CA VAL A 165 -5.92 -2.07 -0.76
C VAL A 165 -5.66 -0.58 -0.92
N VAL A 166 -5.86 -0.05 -2.13
CA VAL A 166 -5.64 1.38 -2.45
C VAL A 166 -6.43 2.28 -1.51
N ARG A 167 -7.69 1.92 -1.23
CA ARG A 167 -8.55 2.66 -0.31
C ARG A 167 -8.03 2.61 1.14
N SER A 168 -7.66 1.42 1.61
CA SER A 168 -7.14 1.24 2.98
C SER A 168 -5.81 1.93 3.20
N ALA A 169 -4.97 2.02 2.18
CA ALA A 169 -3.68 2.69 2.22
C ALA A 169 -3.77 4.23 2.31
N MET A 170 -4.95 4.84 2.02
CA MET A 170 -5.21 6.29 2.17
C MET A 170 -4.08 7.16 1.61
N ALA A 171 -3.81 7.06 0.30
CA ALA A 171 -2.75 7.80 -0.41
C ALA A 171 -1.32 7.63 0.15
N SER A 172 -1.07 6.64 0.99
CA SER A 172 0.27 6.38 1.55
C SER A 172 1.19 5.65 0.57
N MET A 173 0.63 5.01 -0.46
CA MET A 173 1.41 4.22 -1.43
C MET A 173 2.59 4.97 -2.06
N PRO A 174 2.48 6.26 -2.46
CA PRO A 174 3.62 6.99 -3.03
C PRO A 174 4.68 7.41 -2.00
N ARG A 175 4.43 7.21 -0.70
CA ARG A 175 5.30 7.65 0.40
C ARG A 175 6.26 6.56 0.90
N VAL A 176 6.15 5.35 0.38
CA VAL A 176 7.01 4.20 0.72
C VAL A 176 7.39 3.48 -0.57
N LYS A 177 8.61 2.98 -0.67
CA LYS A 177 9.03 2.16 -1.81
C LYS A 177 8.29 0.83 -1.77
N LEU A 178 7.63 0.46 -2.87
CA LEU A 178 6.82 -0.75 -2.97
C LEU A 178 7.49 -1.74 -3.93
N TYR A 179 7.81 -2.93 -3.44
CA TYR A 179 8.47 -3.97 -4.22
C TYR A 179 7.59 -5.21 -4.34
N ILE A 180 7.58 -5.82 -5.53
CA ILE A 180 6.93 -7.11 -5.77
C ILE A 180 8.01 -8.11 -6.17
N GLU A 181 8.32 -9.02 -5.27
CA GLU A 181 9.20 -10.18 -5.52
C GLU A 181 8.47 -11.45 -5.07
N LYS A 182 8.02 -12.27 -6.01
CA LYS A 182 7.21 -13.45 -5.69
C LYS A 182 7.97 -14.53 -4.95
N ASP A 183 9.27 -14.62 -5.18
CA ASP A 183 10.13 -15.57 -4.53
C ASP A 183 10.56 -15.03 -3.16
N TYR A 184 9.98 -15.60 -2.10
CA TYR A 184 10.26 -15.22 -0.72
C TYR A 184 11.73 -15.46 -0.36
N ALA A 185 12.27 -16.65 -0.68
CA ALA A 185 13.65 -16.99 -0.34
C ALA A 185 14.63 -16.01 -0.98
N LYS A 186 14.42 -15.66 -2.24
CA LYS A 186 15.21 -14.67 -2.97
C LYS A 186 15.12 -13.27 -2.34
N ALA A 187 13.93 -12.85 -1.89
CA ALA A 187 13.76 -11.53 -1.24
C ALA A 187 14.56 -11.47 0.07
N VAL A 188 14.49 -12.53 0.89
CA VAL A 188 15.23 -12.62 2.16
C VAL A 188 16.74 -12.72 1.90
N GLU A 189 17.17 -13.49 0.90
CA GLU A 189 18.58 -13.61 0.50
C GLU A 189 19.17 -12.25 0.11
N LEU A 190 18.46 -11.46 -0.72
CA LEU A 190 18.90 -10.12 -1.13
C LEU A 190 19.05 -9.17 0.07
N LEU A 191 18.10 -9.22 1.02
CA LEU A 191 18.18 -8.43 2.25
C LEU A 191 19.37 -8.86 3.12
N ASN A 192 19.54 -10.16 3.35
CA ASN A 192 20.65 -10.70 4.14
C ASN A 192 22.01 -10.36 3.51
N ALA A 193 22.13 -10.48 2.18
CA ALA A 193 23.35 -10.13 1.44
C ALA A 193 23.70 -8.65 1.53
N ALA A 194 22.69 -7.76 1.67
CA ALA A 194 22.86 -6.33 1.88
C ALA A 194 23.18 -5.96 3.35
N GLY A 195 23.31 -6.96 4.25
CA GLY A 195 23.58 -6.75 5.67
C GLY A 195 22.35 -6.34 6.49
N ILE A 196 21.14 -6.50 5.95
CA ILE A 196 19.88 -6.25 6.66
C ILE A 196 19.59 -7.41 7.62
N LYS A 197 19.36 -7.10 8.88
CA LYS A 197 18.90 -8.06 9.89
C LYS A 197 17.45 -8.45 9.59
N THR A 198 17.18 -9.61 9.03
CA THR A 198 15.83 -10.10 8.74
C THR A 198 15.24 -10.80 9.95
N CYS A 199 14.02 -10.42 10.36
CA CYS A 199 13.37 -10.83 11.61
C CYS A 199 12.02 -11.47 11.30
N ALA A 200 11.94 -12.81 11.39
CA ALA A 200 10.66 -13.52 11.25
C ALA A 200 9.74 -13.20 12.44
N ALA A 201 8.56 -12.63 12.20
CA ALA A 201 7.54 -12.47 13.23
C ALA A 201 6.87 -13.84 13.49
N VAL A 202 7.14 -14.41 14.66
CA VAL A 202 6.61 -15.71 15.09
C VAL A 202 5.80 -15.58 16.37
N VAL A 203 4.82 -16.45 16.54
CA VAL A 203 3.96 -16.46 17.74
C VAL A 203 4.75 -16.90 18.97
N HIS A 204 5.60 -17.93 18.82
CA HIS A 204 6.41 -18.51 19.90
C HIS A 204 7.86 -18.69 19.47
N GLY A 205 8.78 -18.66 20.43
CA GLY A 205 10.17 -19.02 20.22
C GLY A 205 11.06 -17.93 19.65
N GLY A 206 10.53 -16.74 19.39
CA GLY A 206 11.32 -15.57 19.03
C GLY A 206 11.79 -14.78 20.27
N GLU A 207 12.74 -13.89 20.05
CA GLU A 207 13.16 -12.88 21.02
C GLU A 207 12.01 -11.90 21.29
N SER A 208 11.84 -11.42 22.51
CA SER A 208 10.80 -10.46 22.83
C SER A 208 10.96 -9.18 22.02
N ALA A 209 9.92 -8.74 21.31
CA ALA A 209 9.95 -7.49 20.54
C ALA A 209 10.33 -6.25 21.36
N ARG A 210 10.12 -6.30 22.70
CA ARG A 210 10.50 -5.21 23.62
C ARG A 210 12.00 -5.15 23.92
N GLU A 211 12.70 -6.27 23.76
CA GLU A 211 14.13 -6.42 24.12
C GLU A 211 14.97 -6.56 22.84
N PHE A 212 14.32 -6.80 21.71
CA PHE A 212 14.99 -7.00 20.43
C PHE A 212 15.63 -5.70 19.95
N ASP A 213 16.91 -5.78 19.60
CA ASP A 213 17.65 -4.67 19.01
C ASP A 213 17.32 -4.51 17.53
N PHE A 214 16.45 -3.54 17.21
CA PHE A 214 16.11 -3.16 15.84
C PHE A 214 17.07 -2.10 15.25
N SER A 215 18.17 -1.75 15.89
CA SER A 215 19.14 -0.77 15.37
C SER A 215 19.79 -1.22 14.06
N GLY A 216 20.26 -0.26 13.26
CA GLY A 216 20.84 -0.52 11.94
C GLY A 216 19.82 -0.96 10.90
N GLY A 217 20.30 -1.56 9.82
CA GLY A 217 19.42 -2.11 8.77
C GLY A 217 18.62 -3.32 9.26
N CYS A 218 17.30 -3.25 9.18
CA CYS A 218 16.41 -4.28 9.71
C CYS A 218 15.18 -4.47 8.83
N ALA A 219 14.72 -5.73 8.73
CA ALA A 219 13.49 -6.08 8.03
C ALA A 219 12.63 -6.98 8.89
N VAL A 220 11.40 -6.58 9.17
CA VAL A 220 10.39 -7.45 9.81
C VAL A 220 9.65 -8.23 8.73
N VAL A 221 9.48 -9.53 8.94
CA VAL A 221 8.77 -10.42 8.02
C VAL A 221 7.47 -10.89 8.66
N ILE A 222 6.34 -10.57 8.03
CA ILE A 222 5.00 -10.99 8.44
C ILE A 222 4.50 -12.04 7.44
N GLY A 223 4.07 -13.18 7.94
CA GLY A 223 3.48 -14.25 7.14
C GLY A 223 1.98 -14.13 6.92
N ASN A 224 1.40 -15.16 6.33
CA ASN A 224 -0.03 -15.28 6.08
C ASN A 224 -0.87 -15.22 7.37
N GLU A 225 -2.05 -14.63 7.30
CA GLU A 225 -2.94 -14.40 8.46
C GLU A 225 -3.34 -15.68 9.21
N ALA A 226 -3.55 -16.75 8.48
CA ALA A 226 -4.03 -18.01 9.05
C ALA A 226 -2.90 -18.98 9.46
N ARG A 227 -1.80 -18.98 8.69
CA ARG A 227 -0.72 -19.99 8.83
C ARG A 227 0.57 -19.39 9.40
N GLY A 228 0.71 -18.06 9.40
CA GLY A 228 1.98 -17.40 9.71
C GLY A 228 3.03 -17.68 8.62
N LEU A 229 4.29 -17.65 9.03
CA LEU A 229 5.42 -18.17 8.27
C LEU A 229 5.61 -19.67 8.56
N SER A 230 6.01 -20.45 7.54
CA SER A 230 6.46 -21.82 7.78
C SER A 230 7.76 -21.83 8.60
N GLN A 231 8.07 -22.94 9.26
CA GLN A 231 9.34 -23.07 9.97
C GLN A 231 10.54 -22.94 9.01
N GLU A 232 10.40 -23.45 7.80
CA GLU A 232 11.41 -23.37 6.74
C GLU A 232 11.62 -21.92 6.31
N ASP A 233 10.54 -21.16 6.07
CA ASP A 233 10.63 -19.76 5.68
C ASP A 233 11.18 -18.87 6.83
N ALA A 234 10.75 -19.13 8.06
CA ALA A 234 11.29 -18.42 9.23
C ALA A 234 12.78 -18.67 9.44
N ALA A 235 13.27 -19.89 9.13
CA ALA A 235 14.68 -20.25 9.24
C ALA A 235 15.58 -19.55 8.21
N LEU A 236 15.05 -19.00 7.13
CA LEU A 236 15.80 -18.17 6.17
C LEU A 236 16.12 -16.78 6.75
N CYS A 237 15.36 -16.32 7.73
CA CYS A 237 15.63 -15.06 8.42
C CYS A 237 16.78 -15.22 9.41
N THR A 238 17.52 -14.13 9.64
CA THR A 238 18.67 -14.15 10.58
C THR A 238 18.23 -14.22 12.04
N ARG A 239 17.00 -13.80 12.36
CA ARG A 239 16.42 -13.76 13.70
C ARG A 239 14.92 -14.09 13.66
N ALA A 240 14.38 -14.44 14.82
CA ALA A 240 12.94 -14.52 15.05
C ALA A 240 12.53 -13.57 16.18
N VAL A 241 11.40 -12.89 16.03
CA VAL A 241 10.86 -11.94 17.00
C VAL A 241 9.43 -12.31 17.36
N THR A 242 9.09 -12.20 18.65
CA THR A 242 7.75 -12.50 19.20
C THR A 242 7.22 -11.28 19.95
N ILE A 243 5.96 -10.92 19.69
CA ILE A 243 5.24 -9.92 20.51
C ILE A 243 4.75 -10.62 21.78
N PRO A 244 5.25 -10.26 22.98
CA PRO A 244 4.81 -10.89 24.22
C PRO A 244 3.32 -10.61 24.48
N MET A 245 2.53 -11.65 24.53
CA MET A 245 1.10 -11.59 24.84
C MET A 245 0.81 -12.05 26.26
N LYS A 246 -0.31 -11.59 26.82
CA LYS A 246 -0.80 -12.03 28.12
C LYS A 246 -2.07 -12.88 27.94
N GLY A 247 -2.22 -13.88 28.79
CA GLY A 247 -3.38 -14.79 28.78
C GLY A 247 -3.30 -15.85 27.68
N ASP A 248 -4.46 -16.42 27.35
CA ASP A 248 -4.61 -17.57 26.43
C ASP A 248 -4.82 -17.15 24.98
N MET A 249 -4.36 -15.96 24.59
CA MET A 249 -4.45 -15.49 23.22
C MET A 249 -3.27 -16.02 22.39
N ASP A 250 -3.58 -16.77 21.33
CA ASP A 250 -2.59 -17.40 20.47
C ASP A 250 -1.93 -16.43 19.46
N SER A 251 -2.66 -15.41 18.99
CA SER A 251 -2.15 -14.50 17.95
C SER A 251 -2.88 -13.15 17.91
N LEU A 252 -2.26 -12.18 17.26
CA LEU A 252 -2.86 -10.90 16.85
C LEU A 252 -3.23 -10.93 15.37
N ASN A 253 -4.15 -10.04 14.97
CA ASN A 253 -4.33 -9.75 13.55
C ASN A 253 -2.98 -9.35 12.92
N ALA A 254 -2.70 -9.82 11.70
CA ALA A 254 -1.40 -9.64 11.03
C ALA A 254 -1.01 -8.15 10.88
N ALA A 255 -1.97 -7.28 10.55
CA ALA A 255 -1.70 -5.84 10.43
C ALA A 255 -1.43 -5.19 11.79
N ILE A 256 -2.08 -5.65 12.87
CA ILE A 256 -1.81 -5.17 14.22
C ILE A 256 -0.41 -5.62 14.67
N ALA A 257 -0.06 -6.89 14.47
CA ALA A 257 1.28 -7.40 14.76
C ALA A 257 2.35 -6.63 13.95
N GLY A 258 2.12 -6.46 12.65
CA GLY A 258 2.99 -5.66 11.78
C GLY A 258 3.14 -4.23 12.28
N THR A 259 2.05 -3.57 12.68
CA THR A 259 2.07 -2.19 13.20
C THR A 259 2.91 -2.07 14.47
N ILE A 260 2.76 -3.01 15.42
CA ILE A 260 3.54 -3.02 16.66
C ILE A 260 5.04 -3.17 16.36
N LEU A 261 5.39 -4.14 15.51
CA LEU A 261 6.80 -4.39 15.16
C LEU A 261 7.41 -3.23 14.36
N LEU A 262 6.65 -2.61 13.46
CA LEU A 262 7.09 -1.42 12.73
C LEU A 262 7.31 -0.22 13.65
N TRP A 263 6.44 -0.05 14.63
CA TRP A 263 6.60 0.99 15.64
C TRP A 263 7.86 0.77 16.48
N GLU A 264 8.05 -0.43 17.03
CA GLU A 264 9.27 -0.77 17.76
C GLU A 264 10.52 -0.54 16.88
N MET A 265 10.51 -1.05 15.65
CA MET A 265 11.62 -0.86 14.70
C MET A 265 11.91 0.62 14.41
N SER A 266 10.89 1.48 14.39
CA SER A 266 11.06 2.92 14.14
C SER A 266 11.64 3.69 15.34
N CYS A 267 11.55 3.14 16.54
CA CYS A 267 12.12 3.74 17.76
C CYS A 267 13.63 3.50 17.91
N HIS A 268 14.22 2.64 17.07
CA HIS A 268 15.66 2.32 17.08
C HIS A 268 16.34 2.93 15.86
N GLU A 269 17.27 3.85 16.07
CA GLU A 269 18.09 4.48 15.00
C GLU A 269 19.25 3.60 14.53
#